data_d2b9eb46cf6e160133c7b8b81d8946fb
#
_entry.id   d2b9eb46cf6e160133c7b8b81d8946fb
#
_cell.length_a   1.000
_cell.length_b   1.000
_cell.length_c   1.000
_cell.angle_alpha   90.00
_cell.angle_beta   90.00
_cell.angle_gamma   90.00
#
_symmetry.space_group_name_H-M   'P 1'
#
loop_
_entity.id
_entity.type
_entity.pdbx_description
1 polymer ?
#
loop_
_entity_poly.entity_id
_entity_poly.type
_entity_poly.pdbx_seq_one_letter_code
_entity_poly.pdbx_strand_id
1 'polypeptide(L)'
;TLPESPMAHVLKKRLERAEITPMLSSRNPWSEKEIEGKKFAFTEEVPGLVDFIGGVWIVAPQGGVTKTLRFEFAPKKANLVFEQDNGEFTAEIGLQSHFTSFTLGGRTYGGVGRWRSDKRFELEVRCAESAGGRRMIFTFEGDALTLETESTMAISGGIADRPYKRYTLKAE
;
A
#
# COMPACT_ATOMS: atom_id res chain seq x y z
N THR A 1 1.73 45.54 -2.63
CA THR A 1 1.30 44.16 -2.96
C THR A 1 1.98 43.77 -4.27
N LEU A 2 2.89 42.82 -4.21
CA LEU A 2 3.50 42.23 -5.39
C LEU A 2 2.43 41.48 -6.20
N PRO A 3 2.38 41.62 -7.53
CA PRO A 3 1.44 40.89 -8.35
C PRO A 3 1.69 39.39 -8.21
N GLU A 4 0.62 38.60 -8.03
CA GLU A 4 0.72 37.13 -7.98
C GLU A 4 1.44 36.62 -9.25
N SER A 5 2.50 35.88 -9.08
CA SER A 5 3.24 35.27 -10.16
C SER A 5 2.28 34.36 -10.99
N PRO A 6 2.36 34.41 -12.35
CA PRO A 6 1.64 33.48 -13.21
C PRO A 6 1.83 31.99 -12.80
N MET A 7 2.98 31.69 -12.20
CA MET A 7 3.34 30.39 -11.64
C MET A 7 2.45 30.03 -10.45
N ALA A 8 2.12 30.99 -9.57
CA ALA A 8 1.24 30.76 -8.42
C ALA A 8 -0.17 30.36 -8.86
N HIS A 9 -0.68 30.97 -9.93
CA HIS A 9 -1.99 30.61 -10.50
C HIS A 9 -2.00 29.20 -11.12
N VAL A 10 -0.91 28.83 -11.80
CA VAL A 10 -0.74 27.47 -12.35
C VAL A 10 -0.63 26.43 -11.24
N LEU A 11 0.12 26.77 -10.17
CA LEU A 11 0.23 25.89 -8.99
C LEU A 11 -1.11 25.72 -8.29
N LYS A 12 -1.85 26.81 -8.08
CA LYS A 12 -3.19 26.79 -7.49
C LYS A 12 -4.16 25.93 -8.31
N LYS A 13 -4.20 26.11 -9.64
CA LYS A 13 -4.98 25.24 -10.53
C LYS A 13 -4.54 23.79 -10.53
N ARG A 14 -3.23 23.52 -10.37
CA ARG A 14 -2.74 22.13 -10.22
C ARG A 14 -3.10 21.55 -8.87
N LEU A 15 -3.05 22.33 -7.80
CA LEU A 15 -3.49 21.92 -6.47
C LEU A 15 -5.01 21.68 -6.44
N GLU A 16 -5.81 22.56 -7.06
CA GLU A 16 -7.26 22.37 -7.19
C GLU A 16 -7.62 21.15 -8.07
N ARG A 17 -6.80 20.80 -9.06
CA ARG A 17 -6.92 19.56 -9.85
C ARG A 17 -6.30 18.35 -9.17
N ALA A 18 -5.32 18.56 -8.29
CA ALA A 18 -4.76 17.56 -7.41
C ALA A 18 -5.56 17.45 -6.10
N GLU A 19 -6.65 18.18 -5.94
CA GLU A 19 -7.70 17.73 -5.05
C GLU A 19 -7.98 16.29 -5.45
N ILE A 20 -7.35 15.43 -4.68
CA ILE A 20 -7.50 13.99 -4.73
C ILE A 20 -9.00 13.80 -4.73
N THR A 21 -9.56 13.51 -5.90
CA THR A 21 -10.96 13.08 -5.99
C THR A 21 -11.10 12.05 -4.89
N PRO A 22 -11.92 12.33 -3.85
CA PRO A 22 -11.98 11.42 -2.72
C PRO A 22 -12.24 10.07 -3.34
N MET A 23 -11.28 9.17 -3.19
CA MET A 23 -11.46 7.82 -3.65
C MET A 23 -12.69 7.35 -2.92
N LEU A 24 -13.83 7.25 -3.60
CA LEU A 24 -15.04 6.69 -3.03
C LEU A 24 -14.64 5.31 -2.56
N SER A 25 -14.28 5.22 -1.30
CA SER A 25 -13.83 4.01 -0.68
C SER A 25 -15.06 3.19 -0.37
N SER A 26 -15.37 2.28 -1.24
CA SER A 26 -16.35 1.26 -0.89
C SER A 26 -15.70 0.31 0.10
N ARG A 27 -16.25 0.22 1.30
CA ARG A 27 -16.04 -0.92 2.17
C ARG A 27 -16.84 -2.09 1.64
N ASN A 28 -16.32 -3.29 1.83
CA ASN A 28 -17.05 -4.51 1.54
C ASN A 28 -17.08 -5.43 2.78
N PRO A 29 -18.07 -5.23 3.70
CA PRO A 29 -18.12 -5.98 4.95
C PRO A 29 -18.20 -7.49 4.78
N TRP A 30 -18.76 -7.98 3.67
CA TRP A 30 -18.83 -9.42 3.39
C TRP A 30 -17.43 -9.98 3.10
N SER A 31 -16.71 -9.38 2.17
CA SER A 31 -15.35 -9.79 1.84
C SER A 31 -14.41 -9.58 3.03
N GLU A 32 -14.54 -8.48 3.75
CA GLU A 32 -13.76 -8.23 4.96
C GLU A 32 -13.96 -9.35 5.99
N LYS A 33 -15.20 -9.74 6.27
CA LYS A 33 -15.50 -10.82 7.20
C LYS A 33 -14.98 -12.19 6.72
N GLU A 34 -14.97 -12.42 5.42
CA GLU A 34 -14.48 -13.67 4.84
C GLU A 34 -12.97 -13.83 5.00
N ILE A 35 -12.22 -12.74 4.92
CA ILE A 35 -10.74 -12.76 4.96
C ILE A 35 -10.17 -12.32 6.31
N GLU A 36 -11.00 -11.82 7.23
CA GLU A 36 -10.59 -11.35 8.56
C GLU A 36 -9.78 -12.40 9.30
N GLY A 37 -8.55 -12.07 9.65
CA GLY A 37 -7.65 -12.95 10.40
C GLY A 37 -7.12 -14.17 9.65
N LYS A 38 -7.58 -14.44 8.42
CA LYS A 38 -7.00 -15.52 7.61
C LYS A 38 -5.53 -15.23 7.34
N LYS A 39 -4.68 -16.21 7.57
CA LYS A 39 -3.27 -16.18 7.19
C LYS A 39 -3.12 -16.67 5.76
N PHE A 40 -2.41 -15.91 4.94
CA PHE A 40 -2.06 -16.28 3.57
C PHE A 40 -0.55 -16.46 3.48
N ALA A 41 -0.10 -17.70 3.24
CA ALA A 41 1.31 -18.03 3.09
C ALA A 41 1.78 -17.75 1.65
N PHE A 42 2.95 -17.12 1.52
CA PHE A 42 3.59 -16.97 0.21
C PHE A 42 4.03 -18.32 -0.33
N THR A 43 3.78 -18.56 -1.62
CA THR A 43 4.19 -19.81 -2.28
C THR A 43 5.65 -19.79 -2.73
N GLU A 44 6.32 -18.65 -2.59
CA GLU A 44 7.71 -18.42 -2.91
C GLU A 44 8.39 -17.62 -1.80
N GLU A 45 9.71 -17.68 -1.74
CA GLU A 45 10.47 -16.90 -0.78
C GLU A 45 10.45 -15.42 -1.13
N VAL A 46 10.02 -14.58 -0.19
CA VAL A 46 9.92 -13.13 -0.35
C VAL A 46 10.89 -12.44 0.60
N PRO A 47 12.01 -11.91 0.10
CA PRO A 47 13.00 -11.25 0.95
C PRO A 47 12.48 -9.89 1.42
N GLY A 48 12.28 -9.76 2.71
CA GLY A 48 11.95 -8.49 3.37
C GLY A 48 10.61 -7.87 2.98
N LEU A 49 10.40 -6.63 3.40
CA LEU A 49 9.19 -5.84 3.14
C LEU A 49 9.37 -4.76 2.08
N VAL A 50 10.54 -4.69 1.44
CA VAL A 50 10.89 -3.63 0.48
C VAL A 50 9.91 -3.55 -0.68
N ASP A 51 9.48 -4.69 -1.18
CA ASP A 51 8.56 -4.77 -2.31
C ASP A 51 7.13 -4.34 -1.94
N PHE A 52 6.80 -4.36 -0.66
CA PHE A 52 5.47 -4.00 -0.19
C PHE A 52 5.39 -2.55 0.28
N ILE A 53 6.42 -2.04 0.93
CA ILE A 53 6.35 -0.75 1.63
C ILE A 53 7.48 0.20 1.21
N GLY A 54 8.61 -0.35 0.75
CA GLY A 54 9.80 0.44 0.46
C GLY A 54 9.72 1.31 -0.79
N GLY A 55 10.34 2.47 -0.73
CA GLY A 55 10.72 3.25 -1.90
C GLY A 55 12.13 2.87 -2.37
N VAL A 56 12.48 3.26 -3.59
CA VAL A 56 13.74 2.90 -4.28
C VAL A 56 15.03 3.18 -3.48
N TRP A 57 14.96 4.05 -2.48
CA TRP A 57 16.12 4.50 -1.69
C TRP A 57 16.08 4.11 -0.21
N ILE A 58 15.12 3.30 0.17
CA ILE A 58 15.03 2.86 1.55
C ILE A 58 15.85 1.59 1.68
N VAL A 59 16.94 1.68 2.41
CA VAL A 59 17.62 0.51 2.96
C VAL A 59 16.54 -0.33 3.62
N ALA A 60 16.39 -1.58 3.17
CA ALA A 60 15.42 -2.49 3.71
C ALA A 60 15.55 -2.48 5.23
N PRO A 61 14.59 -1.97 5.96
CA PRO A 61 14.63 -2.14 7.37
C PRO A 61 14.36 -3.62 7.59
N GLN A 62 15.35 -4.29 8.10
CA GLN A 62 15.22 -5.64 8.61
C GLN A 62 15.13 -6.73 7.52
N GLY A 63 16.28 -7.30 7.22
CA GLY A 63 16.38 -8.52 6.44
C GLY A 63 15.70 -9.65 7.19
N GLY A 64 14.58 -10.08 6.69
CA GLY A 64 13.83 -11.25 7.10
C GLY A 64 13.11 -11.80 5.88
N VAL A 65 12.75 -13.06 5.90
CA VAL A 65 11.89 -13.66 4.89
C VAL A 65 10.44 -13.47 5.31
N THR A 66 9.65 -12.85 4.46
CA THR A 66 8.21 -12.70 4.69
C THR A 66 7.51 -14.02 4.36
N LYS A 67 6.83 -14.60 5.35
CA LYS A 67 6.20 -15.92 5.27
C LYS A 67 4.71 -15.83 4.98
N THR A 68 4.01 -15.03 5.78
CA THR A 68 2.56 -14.87 5.66
C THR A 68 2.14 -13.42 5.71
N LEU A 69 0.93 -13.16 5.27
CA LEU A 69 0.22 -11.93 5.52
C LEU A 69 -1.21 -12.21 5.96
N ARG A 70 -1.78 -11.30 6.75
CA ARG A 70 -3.19 -11.31 7.14
C ARG A 70 -3.76 -9.90 7.21
N PHE A 71 -5.08 -9.80 7.12
CA PHE A 71 -5.81 -8.56 7.29
C PHE A 71 -6.60 -8.58 8.59
N GLU A 72 -6.64 -7.44 9.27
CA GLU A 72 -7.48 -7.19 10.44
C GLU A 72 -8.25 -5.90 10.17
N PHE A 73 -9.59 -5.98 10.05
CA PHE A 73 -10.42 -4.84 9.69
C PHE A 73 -11.06 -4.18 10.92
N ALA A 74 -11.07 -2.86 10.92
CA ALA A 74 -11.76 -2.01 11.88
C ALA A 74 -12.61 -0.96 11.14
N PRO A 75 -13.51 -0.24 11.80
CA PRO A 75 -14.45 0.66 11.10
C PRO A 75 -13.83 1.68 10.16
N LYS A 76 -12.65 2.20 10.47
CA LYS A 76 -11.98 3.26 9.68
C LYS A 76 -10.58 2.87 9.19
N LYS A 77 -10.10 1.71 9.56
CA LYS A 77 -8.76 1.25 9.22
C LYS A 77 -8.69 -0.26 9.05
N ALA A 78 -7.67 -0.71 8.37
CA ALA A 78 -7.24 -2.10 8.35
C ALA A 78 -5.79 -2.18 8.79
N ASN A 79 -5.43 -3.24 9.49
CA ASN A 79 -4.04 -3.61 9.69
C ASN A 79 -3.68 -4.67 8.66
N LEU A 80 -2.62 -4.43 7.91
CA LEU A 80 -1.98 -5.42 7.08
C LEU A 80 -0.77 -5.94 7.85
N VAL A 81 -0.85 -7.17 8.30
CA VAL A 81 0.16 -7.78 9.16
C VAL A 81 0.98 -8.75 8.35
N PHE A 82 2.29 -8.55 8.31
CA PHE A 82 3.28 -9.42 7.70
C PHE A 82 4.02 -10.19 8.80
N GLU A 83 4.04 -11.49 8.69
CA GLU A 83 4.85 -12.36 9.53
C GLU A 83 6.16 -12.68 8.82
N GLN A 84 7.27 -12.43 9.49
CA GLN A 84 8.61 -12.72 9.00
C GLN A 84 9.29 -13.70 9.95
N ASP A 85 10.40 -14.29 9.53
CA ASP A 85 11.22 -15.16 10.37
C ASP A 85 11.79 -14.46 11.62
N ASN A 86 11.90 -13.13 11.61
CA ASN A 86 12.42 -12.30 12.70
C ASN A 86 11.33 -11.51 13.47
N GLY A 87 10.04 -11.76 13.21
CA GLY A 87 8.93 -11.10 13.91
C GLY A 87 7.79 -10.65 13.00
N GLU A 88 6.80 -10.02 13.61
CA GLU A 88 5.66 -9.44 12.88
C GLU A 88 5.86 -7.95 12.62
N PHE A 89 5.38 -7.52 11.47
CA PHE A 89 5.28 -6.12 11.10
C PHE A 89 3.83 -5.77 10.73
N THR A 90 3.34 -4.65 11.22
CA THR A 90 1.98 -4.16 10.94
C THR A 90 2.02 -2.82 10.21
N ALA A 91 1.38 -2.78 9.06
CA ALA A 91 1.07 -1.54 8.36
C ALA A 91 -0.38 -1.14 8.63
N GLU A 92 -0.57 0.02 9.25
CA GLU A 92 -1.90 0.56 9.50
C GLU A 92 -2.38 1.32 8.26
N ILE A 93 -3.49 0.87 7.68
CA ILE A 93 -4.05 1.37 6.43
C ILE A 93 -5.38 2.05 6.71
N GLY A 94 -5.48 3.32 6.39
CA GLY A 94 -6.73 4.06 6.49
C GLY A 94 -7.75 3.56 5.46
N LEU A 95 -9.01 3.53 5.84
CA LEU A 95 -10.14 3.23 4.96
C LEU A 95 -11.00 4.47 4.76
N GLN A 96 -11.89 4.48 3.78
CA GLN A 96 -12.81 5.60 3.52
C GLN A 96 -12.08 6.94 3.27
N SER A 97 -11.07 6.92 2.41
CA SER A 97 -10.28 8.10 2.00
C SER A 97 -9.47 8.78 3.12
N HIS A 98 -9.30 8.12 4.25
CA HIS A 98 -8.41 8.58 5.31
C HIS A 98 -7.05 7.92 5.17
N PHE A 99 -6.00 8.73 5.10
CA PHE A 99 -4.65 8.21 5.30
C PHE A 99 -4.41 7.96 6.78
N THR A 100 -3.83 6.81 7.08
CA THR A 100 -3.36 6.51 8.43
C THR A 100 -1.85 6.38 8.38
N SER A 101 -1.17 6.96 9.37
CA SER A 101 0.29 6.90 9.44
C SER A 101 0.78 5.76 10.31
N PHE A 102 1.87 5.15 9.90
CA PHE A 102 2.61 4.16 10.68
C PHE A 102 4.12 4.38 10.52
N THR A 103 4.92 3.80 11.40
CA THR A 103 6.38 3.94 11.38
C THR A 103 7.02 2.59 11.07
N LEU A 104 7.99 2.60 10.15
CA LEU A 104 8.80 1.45 9.81
C LEU A 104 10.25 1.88 9.61
N GLY A 105 11.19 1.20 10.28
CA GLY A 105 12.62 1.51 10.14
C GLY A 105 12.98 2.95 10.46
N GLY A 106 12.27 3.59 11.41
CA GLY A 106 12.46 5.00 11.78
C GLY A 106 11.90 6.01 10.79
N ARG A 107 11.14 5.57 9.78
CA ARG A 107 10.47 6.44 8.80
C ARG A 107 8.97 6.40 8.94
N THR A 108 8.31 7.50 8.58
CA THR A 108 6.85 7.62 8.60
C THR A 108 6.27 7.31 7.23
N TYR A 109 5.22 6.50 7.24
CA TYR A 109 4.46 6.14 6.05
C TYR A 109 3.00 6.49 6.24
N GLY A 110 2.33 6.83 5.15
CA GLY A 110 0.89 6.96 5.10
C GLY A 110 0.30 5.84 4.23
N GLY A 111 -0.76 5.20 4.71
CA GLY A 111 -1.45 4.14 3.98
C GLY A 111 -2.94 4.44 3.81
N VAL A 112 -3.49 4.12 2.63
CA VAL A 112 -4.92 4.18 2.34
C VAL A 112 -5.34 2.98 1.51
N GLY A 113 -6.47 2.37 1.86
CA GLY A 113 -6.99 1.18 1.19
C GLY A 113 -8.47 1.31 0.82
N ARG A 114 -8.88 0.53 -0.17
CA ARG A 114 -10.26 0.49 -0.66
C ARG A 114 -10.58 -0.82 -1.36
N TRP A 115 -11.82 -1.24 -1.28
CA TRP A 115 -12.36 -2.29 -2.14
C TRP A 115 -12.71 -1.73 -3.51
N ARG A 116 -12.33 -2.43 -4.57
CA ARG A 116 -12.71 -2.16 -5.96
C ARG A 116 -13.84 -3.06 -6.43
N SER A 117 -13.92 -4.24 -5.85
CA SER A 117 -14.97 -5.23 -6.07
C SER A 117 -15.00 -6.19 -4.89
N ASP A 118 -15.88 -7.17 -4.90
CA ASP A 118 -15.98 -8.20 -3.86
C ASP A 118 -14.70 -9.02 -3.67
N LYS A 119 -13.87 -9.07 -4.70
CA LYS A 119 -12.64 -9.86 -4.69
C LYS A 119 -11.36 -9.03 -4.74
N ARG A 120 -11.45 -7.71 -4.88
CA ARG A 120 -10.28 -6.89 -5.15
C ARG A 120 -10.16 -5.74 -4.16
N PHE A 121 -9.13 -5.81 -3.34
CA PHE A 121 -8.72 -4.75 -2.44
C PHE A 121 -7.46 -4.07 -2.95
N GLU A 122 -7.45 -2.75 -2.98
CA GLU A 122 -6.33 -1.94 -3.44
C GLU A 122 -5.87 -1.05 -2.30
N LEU A 123 -4.57 -0.96 -2.10
CA LEU A 123 -3.98 -0.02 -1.17
C LEU A 123 -2.81 0.74 -1.77
N GLU A 124 -2.58 1.92 -1.25
CA GLU A 124 -1.44 2.77 -1.57
C GLU A 124 -0.73 3.16 -0.28
N VAL A 125 0.59 2.99 -0.28
CA VAL A 125 1.47 3.39 0.81
C VAL A 125 2.47 4.40 0.27
N ARG A 126 2.69 5.49 1.01
CA ARG A 126 3.66 6.54 0.68
C ARG A 126 4.57 6.83 1.86
N CYS A 127 5.85 7.04 1.59
CA CYS A 127 6.81 7.52 2.57
C CYS A 127 6.68 9.04 2.72
N ALA A 128 6.56 9.54 3.95
CA ALA A 128 6.43 10.97 4.22
C ALA A 128 7.73 11.75 3.93
N GLU A 129 8.88 11.12 4.13
CA GLU A 129 10.19 11.74 3.95
C GLU A 129 10.77 11.57 2.53
N SER A 130 10.02 10.92 1.61
CA SER A 130 10.48 10.72 0.24
C SER A 130 9.31 10.73 -0.75
N ALA A 131 9.60 10.89 -2.03
CA ALA A 131 8.58 10.75 -3.07
C ALA A 131 8.19 9.28 -3.33
N GLY A 132 8.76 8.33 -2.60
CA GLY A 132 8.55 6.90 -2.80
C GLY A 132 7.23 6.41 -2.28
N GLY A 133 6.64 5.44 -2.98
CA GLY A 133 5.43 4.77 -2.57
C GLY A 133 5.21 3.47 -3.34
N ARG A 134 4.27 2.69 -2.85
CA ARG A 134 3.82 1.43 -3.44
C ARG A 134 2.32 1.42 -3.57
N ARG A 135 1.86 0.87 -4.67
CA ARG A 135 0.50 0.45 -4.88
C ARG A 135 0.45 -1.06 -4.84
N MET A 136 -0.49 -1.59 -4.09
CA MET A 136 -0.69 -3.02 -3.94
C MET A 136 -2.13 -3.37 -4.29
N ILE A 137 -2.30 -4.46 -5.01
CA ILE A 137 -3.60 -4.96 -5.42
C ILE A 137 -3.70 -6.41 -4.97
N PHE A 138 -4.66 -6.67 -4.12
CA PHE A 138 -4.97 -7.99 -3.59
C PHE A 138 -6.21 -8.52 -4.28
N THR A 139 -6.07 -9.68 -4.91
CA THR A 139 -7.20 -10.38 -5.56
C THR A 139 -7.42 -11.70 -4.85
N PHE A 140 -8.61 -11.87 -4.26
CA PHE A 140 -9.00 -13.03 -3.47
C PHE A 140 -9.83 -14.00 -4.32
N GLU A 141 -9.45 -15.28 -4.36
CA GLU A 141 -10.15 -16.34 -5.09
C GLU A 141 -10.23 -17.60 -4.23
N GLY A 142 -11.23 -17.65 -3.34
CA GLY A 142 -11.37 -18.71 -2.34
C GLY A 142 -10.19 -18.70 -1.36
N ASP A 143 -9.40 -19.78 -1.36
CA ASP A 143 -8.20 -19.90 -0.52
C ASP A 143 -6.92 -19.37 -1.19
N ALA A 144 -7.03 -18.85 -2.41
CA ALA A 144 -5.91 -18.23 -3.10
C ALA A 144 -5.97 -16.69 -3.00
N LEU A 145 -4.81 -16.10 -2.87
CA LEU A 145 -4.61 -14.65 -2.90
C LEU A 145 -3.50 -14.33 -3.89
N THR A 146 -3.79 -13.45 -4.83
CA THR A 146 -2.76 -12.83 -5.69
C THR A 146 -2.48 -11.42 -5.18
N LEU A 147 -1.20 -11.11 -4.96
CA LEU A 147 -0.72 -9.78 -4.63
C LEU A 147 0.11 -9.23 -5.78
N GLU A 148 -0.33 -8.12 -6.33
CA GLU A 148 0.41 -7.36 -7.34
C GLU A 148 0.93 -6.07 -6.71
N THR A 149 2.21 -5.77 -6.89
CA THR A 149 2.84 -4.55 -6.35
C THR A 149 3.47 -3.73 -7.46
N GLU A 150 3.33 -2.42 -7.41
CA GLU A 150 4.00 -1.49 -8.31
C GLU A 150 4.54 -0.26 -7.56
N SER A 151 5.66 0.28 -8.02
CA SER A 151 6.16 1.57 -7.53
C SER A 151 5.27 2.70 -8.03
N THR A 152 4.92 3.64 -7.15
CA THR A 152 4.21 4.87 -7.55
C THR A 152 5.15 5.95 -8.11
N MET A 153 6.46 5.76 -7.98
CA MET A 153 7.46 6.66 -8.56
C MET A 153 7.76 6.28 -10.01
N ALA A 154 7.67 7.28 -10.89
CA ALA A 154 8.42 7.23 -12.13
C ALA A 154 9.89 7.51 -11.80
N ILE A 155 10.78 6.54 -12.01
CA ILE A 155 12.21 6.78 -11.95
C ILE A 155 12.52 7.74 -13.09
N SER A 156 13.09 8.92 -12.77
CA SER A 156 13.48 9.93 -13.73
C SER A 156 14.44 9.33 -14.76
N GLY A 157 14.01 9.24 -16.02
CA GLY A 157 14.89 8.85 -17.13
C GLY A 157 14.33 7.84 -18.11
N GLY A 158 13.19 7.23 -17.86
CA GLY A 158 12.58 6.32 -18.82
C GLY A 158 11.24 5.79 -18.34
N ILE A 159 10.31 5.74 -19.25
CA ILE A 159 8.93 5.27 -19.04
C ILE A 159 8.88 3.77 -18.73
N ALA A 160 10.03 3.09 -18.66
CA ALA A 160 10.06 1.66 -18.86
C ALA A 160 9.84 0.81 -17.60
N ASP A 161 10.32 1.17 -16.42
CA ASP A 161 10.32 0.20 -15.34
C ASP A 161 9.81 0.76 -14.01
N ARG A 162 8.50 0.80 -13.88
CA ARG A 162 7.90 0.65 -12.56
C ARG A 162 8.10 -0.82 -12.19
N PRO A 163 8.94 -1.14 -11.19
CA PRO A 163 9.11 -2.53 -10.82
C PRO A 163 7.76 -3.09 -10.37
N TYR A 164 7.20 -3.89 -11.25
CA TYR A 164 5.98 -4.64 -11.02
C TYR A 164 6.36 -6.03 -10.56
N LYS A 165 5.76 -6.48 -9.48
CA LYS A 165 5.91 -7.84 -9.00
C LYS A 165 4.56 -8.45 -8.70
N ARG A 166 4.46 -9.75 -8.88
CA ARG A 166 3.26 -10.53 -8.60
C ARG A 166 3.64 -11.72 -7.73
N TYR A 167 2.89 -11.90 -6.67
CA TYR A 167 3.04 -12.99 -5.70
C TYR A 167 1.76 -13.79 -5.64
N THR A 168 1.90 -15.09 -5.43
CA THR A 168 0.79 -15.99 -5.16
C THR A 168 0.88 -16.46 -3.71
N LEU A 169 -0.25 -16.44 -3.03
CA LEU A 169 -0.37 -16.88 -1.64
C LEU A 169 -1.53 -17.86 -1.52
N LYS A 170 -1.49 -18.70 -0.49
CA LYS A 170 -2.57 -19.63 -0.15
C LYS A 170 -2.94 -19.49 1.32
N ALA A 171 -4.24 -19.59 1.61
CA ALA A 171 -4.71 -19.65 2.98
C ALA A 171 -4.17 -20.90 3.68
N GLU A 172 -3.75 -20.72 4.94
CA GLU A 172 -3.35 -21.80 5.86
C GLU A 172 -4.53 -22.36 6.62
#